data_96f0f6f7840f124d3695fa9b8267ad20
#
_entry.id   96f0f6f7840f124d3695fa9b8267ad20
#
_cell.length_a   1.000
_cell.length_b   1.000
_cell.length_c   1.000
_cell.angle_alpha   90.00
_cell.angle_beta   90.00
_cell.angle_gamma   90.00
#
_symmetry.space_group_name_H-M   'P 1'
#
loop_
_entity.id
_entity.type
_entity.pdbx_description
1 polymer ?
#
loop_
_entity_poly.entity_id
_entity_poly.type
_entity_poly.pdbx_seq_one_letter_code
_entity_poly.pdbx_strand_id
1 'polypeptide(L)'
;MDPASPVHAIVAEREEDVISIANYIIHENASALAPACYLQDLFVDPAKRGAGVGQALIDWLVGEMKTQSWSTLYWNTRENNYRARGLYDKYTPHSGFLRYVIKNPAT
;
A
#
# COMPACT_ATOMS: atom_id res chain seq x y z
N MET A 1 18.14 4.39 5.06
CA MET A 1 17.49 4.14 3.75
C MET A 1 18.19 4.96 2.69
N ASP A 2 18.48 4.35 1.55
CA ASP A 2 19.08 5.06 0.42
C ASP A 2 18.06 6.06 -0.14
N PRO A 3 18.38 7.38 -0.15
CA PRO A 3 17.45 8.37 -0.69
C PRO A 3 17.17 8.24 -2.19
N ALA A 4 18.01 7.51 -2.92
CA ALA A 4 17.79 7.21 -4.34
C ALA A 4 16.90 5.97 -4.55
N SER A 5 16.58 5.23 -3.50
CA SER A 5 15.72 4.06 -3.60
C SER A 5 14.27 4.46 -3.90
N PRO A 6 13.58 3.74 -4.81
CA PRO A 6 12.14 3.95 -5.01
C PRO A 6 11.28 3.41 -3.87
N VAL A 7 11.88 2.71 -2.90
CA VAL A 7 11.16 2.13 -1.77
C VAL A 7 11.06 3.15 -0.64
N HIS A 8 9.85 3.36 -0.17
CA HIS A 8 9.56 4.30 0.91
C HIS A 8 8.78 3.58 2.02
N ALA A 9 8.86 4.14 3.21
CA ALA A 9 8.10 3.64 4.35
C ALA A 9 7.48 4.81 5.10
N ILE A 10 6.24 4.61 5.57
CA ILE A 10 5.61 5.50 6.53
C ILE A 10 5.16 4.68 7.73
N VAL A 11 5.15 5.32 8.88
CA VAL A 11 4.72 4.68 10.12
C VAL A 11 3.63 5.51 10.77
N ALA A 12 2.72 4.84 11.47
CA ALA A 12 1.79 5.48 12.38
C ALA A 12 2.28 5.21 13.81
N GLU A 13 2.34 6.27 14.61
CA GLU A 13 2.80 6.20 15.98
C GLU A 13 1.70 6.68 16.94
N ARG A 14 1.65 6.05 18.10
CA ARG A 14 0.82 6.49 19.20
C ARG A 14 1.62 6.37 20.48
N GLU A 15 1.76 7.48 21.23
CA GLU A 15 2.49 7.48 22.49
C GLU A 15 3.91 6.90 22.36
N GLU A 16 4.60 7.28 21.28
CA GLU A 16 5.97 6.84 20.94
C GLU A 16 6.07 5.38 20.45
N ASP A 17 4.95 4.64 20.42
CA ASP A 17 4.94 3.29 19.87
C ASP A 17 4.58 3.30 18.39
N VAL A 18 5.33 2.57 17.59
CA VAL A 18 4.98 2.32 16.19
C VAL A 18 3.87 1.28 16.16
N ILE A 19 2.70 1.66 15.69
CA ILE A 19 1.52 0.80 15.66
C ILE A 19 1.17 0.30 14.27
N SER A 20 1.74 0.90 13.23
CA SER A 20 1.54 0.45 11.86
C SER A 20 2.68 0.91 10.97
N ILE A 21 2.95 0.14 9.92
CA ILE A 21 3.96 0.44 8.91
C ILE A 21 3.35 0.17 7.54
N ALA A 22 3.58 1.10 6.60
CA ALA A 22 3.29 0.89 5.20
C ALA A 22 4.56 1.04 4.38
N ASN A 23 4.87 0.06 3.54
CA ASN A 23 5.96 0.12 2.58
C ASN A 23 5.37 0.30 1.20
N TYR A 24 5.86 1.29 0.45
CA TYR A 24 5.36 1.56 -0.88
C TYR A 24 6.50 1.87 -1.84
N ILE A 25 6.25 1.62 -3.11
CA ILE A 25 7.24 1.75 -4.18
C ILE A 25 6.67 2.66 -5.24
N ILE A 26 7.46 3.67 -5.63
CA ILE A 26 7.12 4.54 -6.75
C ILE A 26 7.83 3.98 -7.99
N HIS A 27 7.08 3.74 -9.05
CA HIS A 27 7.64 3.19 -10.27
C HIS A 27 7.05 3.86 -11.51
N GLU A 28 7.81 3.82 -12.59
CA GLU A 28 7.35 4.32 -13.87
C GLU A 28 6.17 3.48 -14.37
N ASN A 29 5.26 4.14 -15.06
CA ASN A 29 4.08 3.50 -15.63
C ASN A 29 4.10 3.72 -17.15
N ALA A 30 4.29 2.62 -17.89
CA ALA A 30 4.39 2.68 -19.37
C ALA A 30 3.10 3.18 -20.03
N SER A 31 1.96 3.07 -19.35
CA SER A 31 0.66 3.48 -19.87
C SER A 31 0.28 4.91 -19.49
N ALA A 32 1.09 5.60 -18.68
CA ALA A 32 0.81 6.96 -18.24
C ALA A 32 2.11 7.75 -18.11
N LEU A 33 2.01 9.07 -18.23
CA LEU A 33 3.18 9.95 -18.09
C LEU A 33 3.64 10.09 -16.64
N ALA A 34 2.73 9.91 -15.69
CA ALA A 34 3.03 10.03 -14.26
C ALA A 34 3.33 8.65 -13.67
N PRO A 35 4.20 8.57 -12.65
CA PRO A 35 4.53 7.31 -12.00
C PRO A 35 3.34 6.74 -11.24
N ALA A 36 3.39 5.44 -10.94
CA ALA A 36 2.43 4.74 -10.10
C ALA A 36 3.04 4.47 -8.73
N CYS A 37 2.19 4.38 -7.73
CA CYS A 37 2.57 3.96 -6.38
C CYS A 37 2.00 2.57 -6.10
N TYR A 38 2.88 1.64 -5.73
CA TYR A 38 2.51 0.31 -5.29
C TYR A 38 2.66 0.21 -3.78
N LEU A 39 1.54 0.06 -3.08
CA LEU A 39 1.55 -0.23 -1.65
C LEU A 39 1.86 -1.72 -1.49
N GLN A 40 3.11 -2.03 -1.16
CA GLN A 40 3.59 -3.41 -1.09
C GLN A 40 3.17 -4.09 0.20
N ASP A 41 3.35 -3.40 1.33
CA ASP A 41 3.05 -3.94 2.65
C ASP A 41 2.28 -2.93 3.47
N LEU A 42 1.25 -3.42 4.15
CA LEU A 42 0.53 -2.66 5.17
C LEU A 42 0.40 -3.55 6.39
N PHE A 43 1.12 -3.21 7.44
CA PHE A 43 1.11 -3.94 8.70
C PHE A 43 0.52 -3.08 9.80
N VAL A 44 -0.41 -3.64 10.56
CA VAL A 44 -0.99 -2.99 11.74
C VAL A 44 -0.78 -3.92 12.94
N ASP A 45 -0.29 -3.37 14.04
CA ASP A 45 -0.13 -4.12 15.28
C ASP A 45 -1.48 -4.80 15.61
N PRO A 46 -1.52 -6.13 15.78
CA PRO A 46 -2.76 -6.84 16.07
C PRO A 46 -3.53 -6.30 17.27
N ALA A 47 -2.84 -5.78 18.28
CA ALA A 47 -3.47 -5.19 19.47
C ALA A 47 -4.15 -3.86 19.17
N LYS A 48 -3.85 -3.24 18.02
CA LYS A 48 -4.38 -1.92 17.62
C LYS A 48 -5.32 -2.00 16.43
N ARG A 49 -5.61 -3.20 15.92
CA ARG A 49 -6.55 -3.39 14.81
C ARG A 49 -7.94 -2.92 15.22
N GLY A 50 -8.69 -2.39 14.24
CA GLY A 50 -10.03 -1.88 14.46
C GLY A 50 -10.08 -0.43 14.89
N ALA A 51 -8.93 0.22 15.14
CA ALA A 51 -8.86 1.63 15.52
C ALA A 51 -8.73 2.58 14.31
N GLY A 52 -8.91 2.09 13.09
CA GLY A 52 -8.82 2.90 11.87
C GLY A 52 -7.41 3.23 11.43
N VAL A 53 -6.39 2.55 11.95
CA VAL A 53 -4.98 2.86 11.67
C VAL A 53 -4.63 2.53 10.23
N GLY A 54 -5.05 1.36 9.72
CA GLY A 54 -4.81 0.99 8.33
C GLY A 54 -5.48 1.95 7.37
N GLN A 55 -6.70 2.35 7.68
CA GLN A 55 -7.43 3.35 6.89
C GLN A 55 -6.69 4.69 6.89
N ALA A 56 -6.17 5.12 8.03
CA ALA A 56 -5.42 6.38 8.12
C ALA A 56 -4.19 6.38 7.22
N LEU A 57 -3.46 5.25 7.15
CA LEU A 57 -2.31 5.13 6.27
C LEU A 57 -2.70 5.17 4.79
N ILE A 58 -3.77 4.48 4.42
CA ILE A 58 -4.27 4.52 3.04
C ILE A 58 -4.74 5.93 2.68
N ASP A 59 -5.46 6.59 3.58
CA ASP A 59 -5.91 7.97 3.37
C ASP A 59 -4.74 8.92 3.16
N TRP A 60 -3.66 8.72 3.92
CA TRP A 60 -2.44 9.51 3.73
C TRP A 60 -1.84 9.28 2.35
N LEU A 61 -1.77 8.03 1.90
CA LEU A 61 -1.25 7.69 0.56
C LEU A 61 -2.13 8.26 -0.55
N VAL A 62 -3.46 8.27 -0.37
CA VAL A 62 -4.37 8.90 -1.33
C VAL A 62 -4.10 10.41 -1.41
N GLY A 63 -3.85 11.05 -0.29
CA GLY A 63 -3.45 12.46 -0.25
C GLY A 63 -2.12 12.70 -0.96
N GLU A 64 -1.12 11.84 -0.73
CA GLU A 64 0.17 11.92 -1.40
C GLU A 64 0.05 11.69 -2.91
N MET A 65 -0.82 10.80 -3.33
CA MET A 65 -1.09 10.57 -4.76
C MET A 65 -1.47 11.89 -5.44
N LYS A 66 -2.33 12.66 -4.81
CA LYS A 66 -2.77 13.96 -5.35
C LYS A 66 -1.65 14.98 -5.31
N THR A 67 -0.92 15.07 -4.20
CA THR A 67 0.17 16.04 -4.03
C THR A 67 1.34 15.76 -4.96
N GLN A 68 1.72 14.49 -5.11
CA GLN A 68 2.86 14.07 -5.94
C GLN A 68 2.48 13.77 -7.39
N SER A 69 1.21 13.87 -7.71
CA SER A 69 0.69 13.58 -9.05
C SER A 69 0.99 12.16 -9.54
N TRP A 70 0.85 11.17 -8.65
CA TRP A 70 0.92 9.78 -9.07
C TRP A 70 -0.29 9.44 -9.94
N SER A 71 -0.07 8.63 -10.97
CA SER A 71 -1.16 8.21 -11.86
C SER A 71 -2.13 7.25 -11.18
N THR A 72 -1.62 6.39 -10.33
CA THR A 72 -2.40 5.38 -9.61
C THR A 72 -1.77 5.06 -8.26
N LEU A 73 -2.61 4.57 -7.37
CA LEU A 73 -2.21 3.91 -6.13
C LEU A 73 -2.89 2.54 -6.15
N TYR A 74 -2.13 1.47 -6.01
CA TYR A 74 -2.69 0.13 -6.08
C TYR A 74 -2.00 -0.80 -5.09
N TRP A 75 -2.71 -1.87 -4.74
CA TRP A 75 -2.21 -2.91 -3.83
C TRP A 75 -2.87 -4.24 -4.17
N ASN A 76 -2.29 -5.30 -3.62
CA ASN A 76 -2.81 -6.64 -3.78
C ASN A 76 -3.22 -7.21 -2.43
N THR A 77 -4.21 -8.08 -2.44
CA THR A 77 -4.58 -8.86 -1.28
C THR A 77 -5.02 -10.26 -1.76
N ARG A 78 -5.02 -11.21 -0.85
CA ARG A 78 -5.54 -12.54 -1.18
C ARG A 78 -7.04 -12.47 -1.33
N GLU A 79 -7.58 -13.21 -2.29
CA GLU A 79 -9.01 -13.25 -2.58
C GLU A 79 -9.84 -13.60 -1.33
N ASN A 80 -9.33 -14.49 -0.48
CA ASN A 80 -10.01 -14.93 0.73
C ASN A 80 -9.72 -14.08 1.97
N ASN A 81 -8.99 -13.00 1.84
CA ASN A 81 -8.75 -12.08 2.95
C ASN A 81 -9.92 -11.10 3.08
N TYR A 82 -11.05 -11.60 3.55
CA TYR A 82 -12.30 -10.83 3.59
C TYR A 82 -12.23 -9.63 4.53
N ARG A 83 -11.47 -9.74 5.61
CA ARG A 83 -11.29 -8.63 6.55
C ARG A 83 -10.60 -7.44 5.88
N ALA A 84 -9.49 -7.67 5.20
CA ALA A 84 -8.76 -6.62 4.49
C ALA A 84 -9.59 -6.09 3.32
N ARG A 85 -10.28 -6.96 2.59
CA ARG A 85 -11.15 -6.55 1.48
C ARG A 85 -12.30 -5.68 1.95
N GLY A 86 -12.82 -5.88 3.15
CA GLY A 86 -13.84 -5.02 3.73
C GLY A 86 -13.36 -3.58 3.85
N LEU A 87 -12.09 -3.36 4.18
CA LEU A 87 -11.49 -2.03 4.17
C LEU A 87 -11.27 -1.52 2.75
N TYR A 88 -10.67 -2.35 1.89
CA TYR A 88 -10.28 -1.93 0.54
C TYR A 88 -11.47 -1.59 -0.34
N ASP A 89 -12.56 -2.33 -0.21
CA ASP A 89 -13.80 -2.10 -0.97
C ASP A 89 -14.44 -0.74 -0.67
N LYS A 90 -14.09 -0.12 0.46
CA LYS A 90 -14.53 1.25 0.77
C LYS A 90 -13.89 2.29 -0.14
N TYR A 91 -12.74 1.99 -0.73
CA TYR A 91 -12.00 2.91 -1.59
C TYR A 91 -12.32 2.69 -3.06
N THR A 92 -12.35 1.43 -3.48
CA THR A 92 -12.50 1.08 -4.88
C THR A 92 -12.82 -0.41 -5.00
N PRO A 93 -13.55 -0.84 -6.04
CA PRO A 93 -13.66 -2.26 -6.34
C PRO A 93 -12.30 -2.81 -6.76
N HIS A 94 -12.12 -4.12 -6.64
CA HIS A 94 -10.91 -4.74 -7.18
C HIS A 94 -10.93 -4.67 -8.72
N SER A 95 -9.72 -4.66 -9.30
CA SER A 95 -9.57 -4.46 -10.74
C SER A 95 -10.02 -5.64 -11.60
N GLY A 96 -10.18 -6.81 -11.00
CA GLY A 96 -10.50 -8.05 -11.72
C GLY A 96 -9.30 -8.74 -12.36
N PHE A 97 -8.10 -8.15 -12.26
CA PHE A 97 -6.89 -8.78 -12.78
C PHE A 97 -6.44 -9.91 -11.88
N LEU A 98 -6.00 -11.00 -12.51
CA LEU A 98 -5.35 -12.11 -11.81
C LEU A 98 -3.85 -11.92 -11.89
N ARG A 99 -3.16 -12.24 -10.79
CA ARG A 99 -1.71 -12.16 -10.71
C ARG A 99 -1.11 -13.53 -10.98
N TYR A 100 -0.20 -13.61 -11.97
CA TYR A 100 0.60 -14.78 -12.24
C TYR A 100 2.02 -14.55 -11.75
N VAL A 101 2.60 -15.51 -11.05
CA VAL A 101 3.92 -15.37 -10.46
C VAL A 101 4.76 -16.58 -10.82
N ILE A 102 5.91 -16.34 -11.44
CA ILE A 102 6.93 -17.34 -11.64
C ILE A 102 8.07 -17.00 -10.70
N LYS A 103 8.37 -17.88 -9.76
CA LYS A 103 9.48 -17.68 -8.82
C LYS A 103 10.75 -18.28 -9.40
N ASN A 104 11.86 -17.55 -9.25
CA ASN A 104 13.16 -18.10 -9.57
C ASN A 104 13.56 -19.02 -8.41
N PRO A 105 13.79 -20.34 -8.66
CA PRO A 105 14.12 -21.26 -7.58
C PRO A 105 15.49 -20.99 -6.93
N ALA A 106 16.33 -20.15 -7.54
CA ALA A 106 17.62 -19.76 -6.97
C ALA A 106 17.52 -18.62 -5.95
N THR A 107 16.32 -18.05 -5.74
CA THR A 107 16.13 -16.89 -4.83
C THR A 107 15.20 -17.18 -3.66
#